data_0f1feecf14210d927356c8cbe72576f9
#
_entry.id   0f1feecf14210d927356c8cbe72576f9
#
_cell.length_a   1.000
_cell.length_b   1.000
_cell.length_c   1.000
_cell.angle_alpha   90.00
_cell.angle_beta   90.00
_cell.angle_gamma   90.00
#
_symmetry.space_group_name_H-M   'P 1'
#
loop_
_entity.id
_entity.type
_entity.pdbx_description
1 polymer ?
#
loop_
_entity_poly.entity_id
_entity_poly.type
_entity_poly.pdbx_seq_one_letter_code
_entity_poly.pdbx_strand_id
1 'polypeptide(L)'
;MKNSITTWKWSLGVMARSPAVLVVLAAVAALWGFGAYQWLWLPESSGLLLLLALIWAIAQFAVAIAFFAAISTASVGTATSDGRRIEFRSLLGFSRAQYWRALAWGAISMVVLLVLFYFFKWTDDHALEVASLLTFRSEKAVSPIRVGKVFWVIQMIIWIGGGGFLLSFLAHLLREGWTETRRQAARILRRCCWGASFWSGLLSVGVFGSLAWLLATWHPKVTVGSWDYTQMLLRMGAALVLVVSGWLFWSLSLARSIFQPDKPPTA
;
A
#
# COMPACT_ATOMS: atom_id res chain seq x y z
N MET A 1 20.05 11.11 -2.95
CA MET A 1 19.63 10.47 -4.22
C MET A 1 20.46 9.25 -4.63
N LYS A 2 21.81 9.23 -4.54
CA LYS A 2 22.58 8.01 -4.88
C LYS A 2 22.11 6.76 -4.14
N ASN A 3 21.87 6.85 -2.84
CA ASN A 3 21.40 5.71 -2.01
C ASN A 3 20.00 5.21 -2.38
N SER A 4 19.13 6.08 -2.89
CA SER A 4 17.79 5.67 -3.33
C SER A 4 17.84 4.82 -4.59
N ILE A 5 18.66 5.20 -5.57
CA ILE A 5 18.78 4.46 -6.84
C ILE A 5 19.37 3.06 -6.60
N THR A 6 20.36 2.94 -5.74
CA THR A 6 20.93 1.63 -5.38
C THR A 6 19.93 0.73 -4.68
N THR A 7 19.12 1.29 -3.78
CA THR A 7 18.01 0.60 -3.12
C THR A 7 16.96 0.11 -4.13
N TRP A 8 16.58 0.96 -5.08
CA TRP A 8 15.61 0.60 -6.12
C TRP A 8 16.10 -0.51 -7.03
N LYS A 9 17.36 -0.42 -7.51
CA LYS A 9 17.97 -1.48 -8.34
C LYS A 9 17.99 -2.82 -7.60
N TRP A 10 18.35 -2.80 -6.31
CA TRP A 10 18.31 -4.00 -5.50
C TRP A 10 16.90 -4.57 -5.35
N SER A 11 15.91 -3.73 -5.00
CA SER A 11 14.51 -4.16 -4.84
C SER A 11 13.94 -4.77 -6.12
N LEU A 12 14.19 -4.13 -7.27
CA LEU A 12 13.79 -4.65 -8.58
C LEU A 12 14.51 -5.97 -8.90
N GLY A 13 15.81 -6.07 -8.59
CA GLY A 13 16.59 -7.29 -8.78
C GLY A 13 16.08 -8.46 -7.92
N VAL A 14 15.70 -8.21 -6.67
CA VAL A 14 15.08 -9.21 -5.78
C VAL A 14 13.74 -9.66 -6.33
N MET A 15 12.88 -8.73 -6.77
CA MET A 15 11.58 -9.04 -7.36
C MET A 15 11.71 -9.88 -8.64
N ALA A 16 12.62 -9.49 -9.55
CA ALA A 16 12.84 -10.20 -10.79
C ALA A 16 13.32 -11.66 -10.57
N ARG A 17 14.03 -11.91 -9.46
CA ARG A 17 14.50 -13.24 -9.06
C ARG A 17 13.49 -14.04 -8.22
N SER A 18 12.32 -13.44 -7.92
CA SER A 18 11.27 -14.04 -7.08
C SER A 18 9.89 -14.06 -7.77
N PRO A 19 9.76 -14.47 -9.07
CA PRO A 19 8.50 -14.38 -9.79
C PRO A 19 7.41 -15.26 -9.15
N ALA A 20 7.76 -16.44 -8.63
CA ALA A 20 6.82 -17.33 -7.95
C ALA A 20 6.18 -16.66 -6.73
N VAL A 21 6.94 -15.86 -5.96
CA VAL A 21 6.41 -15.11 -4.82
C VAL A 21 5.41 -14.05 -5.29
N LEU A 22 5.69 -13.34 -6.37
CA LEU A 22 4.76 -12.36 -6.96
C LEU A 22 3.46 -13.01 -7.39
N VAL A 23 3.53 -14.16 -8.06
CA VAL A 23 2.33 -14.91 -8.50
C VAL A 23 1.49 -15.34 -7.31
N VAL A 24 2.11 -15.89 -6.26
CA VAL A 24 1.40 -16.32 -5.05
C VAL A 24 0.77 -15.13 -4.33
N LEU A 25 1.50 -14.02 -4.17
CA LEU A 25 0.96 -12.82 -3.55
C LEU A 25 -0.20 -12.25 -4.36
N ALA A 26 -0.10 -12.23 -5.69
CA ALA A 26 -1.19 -11.79 -6.55
C ALA A 26 -2.41 -12.72 -6.47
N ALA A 27 -2.19 -14.04 -6.40
CA ALA A 27 -3.28 -15.01 -6.22
C ALA A 27 -3.98 -14.83 -4.86
N VAL A 28 -3.23 -14.64 -3.77
CA VAL A 28 -3.80 -14.35 -2.44
C VAL A 28 -4.58 -13.03 -2.45
N ALA A 29 -4.04 -11.98 -3.08
CA ALA A 29 -4.73 -10.70 -3.20
C ALA A 29 -6.02 -10.82 -4.06
N ALA A 30 -6.01 -11.63 -5.13
CA ALA A 30 -7.18 -11.91 -5.94
C ALA A 30 -8.26 -12.64 -5.14
N LEU A 31 -7.89 -13.67 -4.40
CA LEU A 31 -8.81 -14.41 -3.53
C LEU A 31 -9.41 -13.54 -2.44
N TRP A 32 -8.56 -12.69 -1.83
CA TRP A 32 -9.03 -11.72 -0.84
C TRP A 32 -10.01 -10.70 -1.46
N GLY A 33 -9.68 -10.16 -2.63
CA GLY A 33 -10.54 -9.23 -3.37
C GLY A 33 -11.87 -9.87 -3.79
N PHE A 34 -11.85 -11.14 -4.22
CA PHE A 34 -13.05 -11.89 -4.50
C PHE A 34 -13.91 -12.11 -3.24
N GLY A 35 -13.30 -12.45 -2.11
CA GLY A 35 -13.98 -12.54 -0.83
C GLY A 35 -14.61 -11.22 -0.38
N ALA A 36 -13.92 -10.10 -0.57
CA ALA A 36 -14.45 -8.77 -0.28
C ALA A 36 -15.61 -8.41 -1.21
N TYR A 37 -15.52 -8.76 -2.50
CA TYR A 37 -16.61 -8.59 -3.46
C TYR A 37 -17.86 -9.39 -3.05
N GLN A 38 -17.69 -10.66 -2.66
CA GLN A 38 -18.82 -11.50 -2.19
C GLN A 38 -19.46 -10.92 -0.93
N TRP A 39 -18.70 -10.30 -0.06
CA TRP A 39 -19.24 -9.64 1.13
C TRP A 39 -20.22 -8.49 0.79
N LEU A 40 -19.96 -7.73 -0.27
CA LEU A 40 -20.84 -6.65 -0.73
C LEU A 40 -22.22 -7.16 -1.23
N TRP A 41 -22.32 -8.45 -1.58
CA TRP A 41 -23.55 -9.08 -2.06
C TRP A 41 -24.31 -9.84 -0.98
N LEU A 42 -23.81 -9.86 0.27
CA LEU A 42 -24.55 -10.50 1.36
C LEU A 42 -25.81 -9.69 1.68
N PRO A 43 -27.01 -10.31 1.65
CA PRO A 43 -28.23 -9.62 1.97
C PRO A 43 -28.29 -9.32 3.48
N GLU A 44 -28.64 -8.07 3.83
CA GLU A 44 -28.76 -7.62 5.23
C GLU A 44 -30.21 -7.76 5.75
N SER A 45 -30.96 -8.75 5.27
CA SER A 45 -32.41 -8.88 5.54
C SER A 45 -32.76 -9.50 6.90
N SER A 46 -31.79 -10.03 7.63
CA SER A 46 -32.03 -10.63 8.96
C SER A 46 -30.83 -10.41 9.91
N GLY A 47 -31.09 -10.42 11.24
CA GLY A 47 -30.04 -10.28 12.25
C GLY A 47 -28.94 -11.36 12.13
N LEU A 48 -29.29 -12.57 11.71
CA LEU A 48 -28.32 -13.65 11.47
C LEU A 48 -27.39 -13.31 10.29
N LEU A 49 -27.92 -12.80 9.19
CA LEU A 49 -27.14 -12.40 8.01
C LEU A 49 -26.25 -11.21 8.32
N LEU A 50 -26.72 -10.26 9.12
CA LEU A 50 -25.89 -9.16 9.61
C LEU A 50 -24.70 -9.67 10.45
N LEU A 51 -24.95 -10.63 11.36
CA LEU A 51 -23.88 -11.27 12.14
C LEU A 51 -22.86 -11.97 11.25
N LEU A 52 -23.32 -12.75 10.25
CA LEU A 52 -22.45 -13.41 9.28
C LEU A 52 -21.63 -12.40 8.46
N ALA A 53 -22.24 -11.29 8.02
CA ALA A 53 -21.55 -10.22 7.32
C ALA A 53 -20.45 -9.58 8.19
N LEU A 54 -20.72 -9.39 9.47
CA LEU A 54 -19.73 -8.86 10.43
C LEU A 54 -18.56 -9.84 10.64
N ILE A 55 -18.86 -11.13 10.84
CA ILE A 55 -17.84 -12.18 10.97
C ILE A 55 -16.97 -12.24 9.71
N TRP A 56 -17.59 -12.16 8.54
CA TRP A 56 -16.89 -12.16 7.26
C TRP A 56 -15.98 -10.93 7.10
N ALA A 57 -16.46 -9.75 7.47
CA ALA A 57 -15.65 -8.52 7.45
C ALA A 57 -14.43 -8.62 8.39
N ILE A 58 -14.61 -9.16 9.60
CA ILE A 58 -13.51 -9.40 10.54
C ILE A 58 -12.50 -10.40 9.95
N ALA A 59 -12.98 -11.49 9.34
CA ALA A 59 -12.11 -12.47 8.70
C ALA A 59 -11.32 -11.86 7.53
N GLN A 60 -11.96 -11.06 6.68
CA GLN A 60 -11.30 -10.33 5.59
C GLN A 60 -10.22 -9.37 6.11
N PHE A 61 -10.52 -8.64 7.18
CA PHE A 61 -9.54 -7.77 7.83
C PHE A 61 -8.35 -8.57 8.37
N ALA A 62 -8.60 -9.69 9.06
CA ALA A 62 -7.55 -10.56 9.60
C ALA A 62 -6.63 -11.11 8.51
N VAL A 63 -7.19 -11.54 7.36
CA VAL A 63 -6.44 -12.00 6.20
C VAL A 63 -5.60 -10.88 5.59
N ALA A 64 -6.15 -9.66 5.45
CA ALA A 64 -5.40 -8.51 4.96
C ALA A 64 -4.20 -8.20 5.85
N ILE A 65 -4.37 -8.20 7.17
CA ILE A 65 -3.27 -7.98 8.13
C ILE A 65 -2.21 -9.08 8.03
N ALA A 66 -2.62 -10.36 7.90
CA ALA A 66 -1.69 -11.46 7.68
C ALA A 66 -0.88 -11.27 6.39
N PHE A 67 -1.52 -10.82 5.31
CA PHE A 67 -0.87 -10.52 4.05
C PHE A 67 0.20 -9.41 4.18
N PHE A 68 -0.13 -8.31 4.83
CA PHE A 68 0.82 -7.22 5.08
C PHE A 68 1.96 -7.63 6.02
N ALA A 69 1.66 -8.41 7.06
CA ALA A 69 2.66 -8.95 7.97
C ALA A 69 3.63 -9.89 7.25
N ALA A 70 3.12 -10.77 6.38
CA ALA A 70 3.92 -11.67 5.58
C ALA A 70 4.89 -10.93 4.64
N ILE A 71 4.38 -9.95 3.89
CA ILE A 71 5.21 -9.12 3.00
C ILE A 71 6.27 -8.36 3.80
N SER A 72 5.89 -7.72 4.92
CA SER A 72 6.81 -6.96 5.76
C SER A 72 7.90 -7.85 6.36
N THR A 73 7.54 -9.02 6.90
CA THR A 73 8.51 -9.97 7.49
C THR A 73 9.47 -10.50 6.42
N ALA A 74 8.97 -10.89 5.26
CA ALA A 74 9.79 -11.36 4.15
C ALA A 74 10.73 -10.26 3.62
N SER A 75 10.23 -9.02 3.50
CA SER A 75 11.04 -7.87 3.06
C SER A 75 12.15 -7.55 4.05
N VAL A 76 11.85 -7.56 5.36
CA VAL A 76 12.86 -7.34 6.43
C VAL A 76 13.88 -8.47 6.45
N GLY A 77 13.44 -9.73 6.38
CA GLY A 77 14.32 -10.91 6.32
C GLY A 77 15.28 -10.84 5.14
N THR A 78 14.77 -10.55 3.95
CA THR A 78 15.57 -10.41 2.73
C THR A 78 16.54 -9.24 2.81
N ALA A 79 16.11 -8.09 3.34
CA ALA A 79 16.97 -6.92 3.48
C ALA A 79 18.10 -7.17 4.52
N THR A 80 17.80 -7.82 5.64
CA THR A 80 18.80 -8.06 6.71
C THR A 80 19.83 -9.14 6.36
N SER A 81 19.44 -10.16 5.59
CA SER A 81 20.35 -11.21 5.10
C SER A 81 21.13 -10.79 3.84
N ASP A 82 20.88 -9.59 3.30
CA ASP A 82 21.38 -9.14 2.00
C ASP A 82 21.03 -10.14 0.87
N GLY A 83 19.84 -10.76 1.01
CA GLY A 83 19.34 -11.79 0.12
C GLY A 83 19.08 -11.28 -1.29
N ARG A 84 19.35 -12.13 -2.28
CA ARG A 84 19.12 -11.81 -3.70
C ARG A 84 17.73 -12.23 -4.18
N ARG A 85 16.98 -12.98 -3.36
CA ARG A 85 15.60 -13.44 -3.64
C ARG A 85 14.82 -13.54 -2.33
N ILE A 86 13.50 -13.46 -2.44
CA ILE A 86 12.59 -13.72 -1.33
C ILE A 86 12.39 -15.22 -1.22
N GLU A 87 12.67 -15.79 -0.05
CA GLU A 87 12.36 -17.18 0.24
C GLU A 87 10.88 -17.33 0.56
N PHE A 88 10.20 -18.31 -0.06
CA PHE A 88 8.79 -18.56 0.19
C PHE A 88 8.48 -18.84 1.68
N ARG A 89 9.39 -19.54 2.36
CA ARG A 89 9.28 -19.79 3.81
C ARG A 89 9.22 -18.51 4.64
N SER A 90 9.86 -17.44 4.20
CA SER A 90 9.86 -16.17 4.94
C SER A 90 8.48 -15.47 4.94
N LEU A 91 7.62 -15.76 3.96
CA LEU A 91 6.24 -15.27 3.93
C LEU A 91 5.37 -15.91 5.03
N LEU A 92 5.66 -17.16 5.39
CA LEU A 92 4.93 -17.92 6.41
C LEU A 92 5.65 -17.92 7.76
N GLY A 93 6.85 -17.34 7.84
CA GLY A 93 7.75 -17.40 8.98
C GLY A 93 7.41 -16.47 10.15
N PHE A 94 6.27 -15.78 10.13
CA PHE A 94 5.91 -14.92 11.25
C PHE A 94 5.26 -15.72 12.40
N SER A 95 5.67 -15.41 13.63
CA SER A 95 5.17 -16.05 14.83
C SER A 95 3.76 -15.57 15.20
N ARG A 96 3.04 -16.35 16.02
CA ARG A 96 1.74 -15.95 16.56
C ARG A 96 1.81 -14.58 17.28
N ALA A 97 2.88 -14.31 18.03
CA ALA A 97 3.06 -13.04 18.71
C ALA A 97 3.24 -11.87 17.72
N GLN A 98 3.95 -12.07 16.61
CA GLN A 98 4.08 -11.09 15.54
C GLN A 98 2.74 -10.82 14.87
N TYR A 99 1.93 -11.85 14.63
CA TYR A 99 0.59 -11.69 14.08
C TYR A 99 -0.31 -10.82 14.96
N TRP A 100 -0.34 -11.05 16.27
CA TRP A 100 -1.12 -10.22 17.19
C TRP A 100 -0.64 -8.77 17.24
N ARG A 101 0.67 -8.55 17.17
CA ARG A 101 1.23 -7.18 17.05
C ARG A 101 0.80 -6.51 15.75
N ALA A 102 0.84 -7.25 14.63
CA ALA A 102 0.38 -6.75 13.33
C ALA A 102 -1.12 -6.44 13.35
N LEU A 103 -1.94 -7.30 13.97
CA LEU A 103 -3.38 -7.10 14.09
C LEU A 103 -3.71 -5.84 14.90
N ALA A 104 -3.06 -5.64 16.04
CA ALA A 104 -3.23 -4.44 16.86
C ALA A 104 -2.81 -3.18 16.09
N TRP A 105 -1.66 -3.22 15.38
CA TRP A 105 -1.22 -2.11 14.54
C TRP A 105 -2.15 -1.88 13.34
N GLY A 106 -2.66 -2.94 12.74
CA GLY A 106 -3.64 -2.87 11.67
C GLY A 106 -4.94 -2.17 12.09
N ALA A 107 -5.45 -2.48 13.30
CA ALA A 107 -6.62 -1.80 13.87
C ALA A 107 -6.35 -0.29 14.07
N ILE A 108 -5.19 0.07 14.62
CA ILE A 108 -4.79 1.49 14.75
C ILE A 108 -4.67 2.14 13.37
N SER A 109 -4.04 1.46 12.42
CA SER A 109 -3.87 1.96 11.05
C SER A 109 -5.21 2.18 10.37
N MET A 110 -6.19 1.31 10.59
CA MET A 110 -7.54 1.46 10.04
C MET A 110 -8.23 2.72 10.56
N VAL A 111 -8.11 3.02 11.85
CA VAL A 111 -8.64 4.27 12.43
C VAL A 111 -7.97 5.49 11.79
N VAL A 112 -6.63 5.47 11.64
CA VAL A 112 -5.89 6.55 10.99
C VAL A 112 -6.34 6.72 9.53
N LEU A 113 -6.50 5.63 8.78
CA LEU A 113 -6.97 5.66 7.39
C LEU A 113 -8.40 6.18 7.27
N LEU A 114 -9.29 5.84 8.21
CA LEU A 114 -10.64 6.40 8.25
C LEU A 114 -10.62 7.91 8.50
N VAL A 115 -9.82 8.38 9.45
CA VAL A 115 -9.67 9.83 9.71
C VAL A 115 -9.13 10.55 8.47
N LEU A 116 -8.12 9.98 7.81
CA LEU A 116 -7.58 10.53 6.56
C LEU A 116 -8.62 10.54 5.44
N PHE A 117 -9.41 9.47 5.30
CA PHE A 117 -10.47 9.39 4.30
C PHE A 117 -11.52 10.51 4.50
N TYR A 118 -11.99 10.72 5.73
CA TYR A 118 -12.94 11.80 6.03
C TYR A 118 -12.30 13.17 5.83
N PHE A 119 -11.04 13.35 6.19
CA PHE A 119 -10.31 14.60 5.94
C PHE A 119 -10.20 14.89 4.45
N PHE A 120 -9.86 13.89 3.61
CA PHE A 120 -9.76 14.06 2.16
C PHE A 120 -11.11 14.37 1.54
N LYS A 121 -12.15 13.65 1.94
CA LYS A 121 -13.50 13.96 1.51
C LYS A 121 -13.89 15.40 1.87
N TRP A 122 -13.60 15.81 3.09
CA TRP A 122 -13.84 17.19 3.52
C TRP A 122 -13.10 18.21 2.65
N THR A 123 -11.82 17.99 2.32
CA THR A 123 -11.05 18.91 1.46
C THR A 123 -11.64 19.00 0.06
N ASP A 124 -12.13 17.89 -0.50
CA ASP A 124 -12.72 17.86 -1.83
C ASP A 124 -14.07 18.60 -1.85
N ASP A 125 -14.91 18.39 -0.85
CA ASP A 125 -16.22 19.04 -0.70
C ASP A 125 -16.08 20.56 -0.49
N HIS A 126 -15.00 21.05 0.17
CA HIS A 126 -14.79 22.47 0.49
C HIS A 126 -13.86 23.22 -0.47
N ALA A 127 -13.44 22.60 -1.56
CA ALA A 127 -12.53 23.22 -2.54
C ALA A 127 -13.11 24.52 -3.15
N LEU A 128 -14.44 24.59 -3.35
CA LEU A 128 -15.15 25.76 -3.85
C LEU A 128 -15.14 26.91 -2.83
N GLU A 129 -15.39 26.60 -1.56
CA GLU A 129 -15.42 27.59 -0.48
C GLU A 129 -14.02 28.20 -0.27
N VAL A 130 -12.98 27.35 -0.26
CA VAL A 130 -11.58 27.82 -0.14
C VAL A 130 -11.21 28.69 -1.34
N ALA A 131 -11.63 28.33 -2.56
CA ALA A 131 -11.39 29.16 -3.75
C ALA A 131 -12.08 30.52 -3.64
N SER A 132 -13.30 30.59 -3.11
CA SER A 132 -14.04 31.84 -2.90
C SER A 132 -13.38 32.73 -1.86
N LEU A 133 -12.91 32.16 -0.73
CA LEU A 133 -12.16 32.86 0.30
C LEU A 133 -10.83 33.42 -0.22
N LEU A 134 -10.10 32.64 -1.02
CA LEU A 134 -8.86 33.07 -1.64
C LEU A 134 -9.08 34.18 -2.66
N THR A 135 -10.16 34.11 -3.44
CA THR A 135 -10.55 35.16 -4.38
C THR A 135 -10.87 36.45 -3.64
N PHE A 136 -11.66 36.38 -2.57
CA PHE A 136 -11.98 37.56 -1.74
C PHE A 136 -10.73 38.20 -1.13
N ARG A 137 -9.80 37.38 -0.62
CA ARG A 137 -8.59 37.87 0.05
C ARG A 137 -7.52 38.42 -0.91
N SER A 138 -7.42 37.85 -2.12
CA SER A 138 -6.38 38.21 -3.10
C SER A 138 -6.83 39.20 -4.16
N GLU A 139 -8.13 39.54 -4.19
CA GLU A 139 -8.78 40.37 -5.23
C GLU A 139 -8.62 39.80 -6.67
N LYS A 140 -8.15 38.55 -6.78
CA LYS A 140 -7.92 37.84 -8.05
C LYS A 140 -8.77 36.59 -8.10
N ALA A 141 -9.45 36.35 -9.23
CA ALA A 141 -10.25 35.15 -9.42
C ALA A 141 -9.41 33.87 -9.30
N VAL A 142 -9.70 33.06 -8.27
CA VAL A 142 -9.06 31.76 -8.03
C VAL A 142 -10.01 30.65 -8.48
N SER A 143 -9.57 29.83 -9.43
CA SER A 143 -10.36 28.72 -9.93
C SER A 143 -10.47 27.59 -8.89
N PRO A 144 -11.68 27.06 -8.58
CA PRO A 144 -11.87 25.89 -7.71
C PRO A 144 -11.07 24.66 -8.19
N ILE A 145 -10.93 24.50 -9.51
CA ILE A 145 -10.14 23.40 -10.09
C ILE A 145 -8.67 23.49 -9.70
N ARG A 146 -8.10 24.71 -9.59
CA ARG A 146 -6.71 24.87 -9.11
C ARG A 146 -6.57 24.51 -7.64
N VAL A 147 -7.54 24.91 -6.82
CA VAL A 147 -7.55 24.55 -5.38
C VAL A 147 -7.68 23.05 -5.21
N GLY A 148 -8.59 22.39 -5.94
CA GLY A 148 -8.72 20.93 -5.94
C GLY A 148 -7.44 20.21 -6.36
N LYS A 149 -6.71 20.71 -7.37
CA LYS A 149 -5.39 20.15 -7.75
C LYS A 149 -4.36 20.28 -6.62
N VAL A 150 -4.34 21.40 -5.91
CA VAL A 150 -3.43 21.58 -4.76
C VAL A 150 -3.80 20.61 -3.64
N PHE A 151 -5.07 20.46 -3.32
CA PHE A 151 -5.54 19.48 -2.33
C PHE A 151 -5.16 18.05 -2.74
N TRP A 152 -5.36 17.68 -4.00
CA TRP A 152 -4.95 16.38 -4.52
C TRP A 152 -3.44 16.11 -4.34
N VAL A 153 -2.58 17.10 -4.60
CA VAL A 153 -1.13 16.96 -4.36
C VAL A 153 -0.84 16.77 -2.88
N ILE A 154 -1.49 17.55 -2.00
CA ILE A 154 -1.33 17.41 -0.54
C ILE A 154 -1.79 16.02 -0.09
N GLN A 155 -2.95 15.56 -0.55
CA GLN A 155 -3.47 14.22 -0.27
C GLN A 155 -2.49 13.13 -0.70
N MET A 156 -1.90 13.23 -1.90
CA MET A 156 -0.89 12.29 -2.39
C MET A 156 0.36 12.27 -1.51
N ILE A 157 0.85 13.43 -1.06
CA ILE A 157 1.99 13.52 -0.16
C ILE A 157 1.67 12.85 1.19
N ILE A 158 0.48 13.09 1.73
CA ILE A 158 0.01 12.48 2.98
C ILE A 158 -0.12 10.97 2.83
N TRP A 159 -0.69 10.49 1.70
CA TRP A 159 -0.81 9.05 1.41
C TRP A 159 0.55 8.36 1.33
N ILE A 160 1.50 8.94 0.61
CA ILE A 160 2.83 8.35 0.44
C ILE A 160 3.61 8.41 1.76
N GLY A 161 3.62 9.55 2.43
CA GLY A 161 4.31 9.71 3.72
C GLY A 161 3.67 8.88 4.84
N GLY A 162 2.34 8.93 4.95
CA GLY A 162 1.57 8.18 5.94
C GLY A 162 1.62 6.67 5.70
N GLY A 163 1.42 6.23 4.45
CA GLY A 163 1.55 4.82 4.08
C GLY A 163 2.95 4.29 4.34
N GLY A 164 3.98 5.07 3.97
CA GLY A 164 5.38 4.75 4.28
C GLY A 164 5.63 4.64 5.78
N PHE A 165 5.05 5.52 6.59
CA PHE A 165 5.13 5.47 8.05
C PHE A 165 4.46 4.20 8.61
N LEU A 166 3.22 3.92 8.19
CA LEU A 166 2.47 2.76 8.66
C LEU A 166 3.21 1.44 8.35
N LEU A 167 3.77 1.31 7.15
CA LEU A 167 4.57 0.15 6.74
C LEU A 167 5.90 0.04 7.49
N SER A 168 6.60 1.16 7.63
CA SER A 168 7.88 1.19 8.32
C SER A 168 7.72 0.87 9.80
N PHE A 169 6.67 1.40 10.42
CA PHE A 169 6.33 1.11 11.80
C PHE A 169 5.97 -0.37 11.98
N LEU A 170 5.18 -0.95 11.06
CA LEU A 170 4.89 -2.38 11.06
C LEU A 170 6.17 -3.23 10.97
N ALA A 171 7.08 -2.89 10.06
CA ALA A 171 8.35 -3.61 9.90
C ALA A 171 9.21 -3.60 11.18
N HIS A 172 9.32 -2.45 11.84
CA HIS A 172 10.00 -2.33 13.13
C HIS A 172 9.27 -3.10 14.23
N LEU A 173 7.94 -2.98 14.30
CA LEU A 173 7.11 -3.62 15.30
C LEU A 173 7.22 -5.15 15.25
N LEU A 174 7.25 -5.73 14.06
CA LEU A 174 7.41 -7.16 13.87
C LEU A 174 8.80 -7.66 14.30
N ARG A 175 9.83 -6.83 14.16
CA ARG A 175 11.20 -7.17 14.49
C ARG A 175 11.54 -6.87 15.95
N GLU A 176 11.28 -5.66 16.41
CA GLU A 176 11.81 -5.11 17.67
C GLU A 176 10.75 -5.03 18.78
N GLY A 177 9.46 -5.14 18.44
CA GLY A 177 8.35 -5.05 19.38
C GLY A 177 7.94 -3.61 19.70
N TRP A 178 6.88 -3.46 20.56
CA TRP A 178 6.22 -2.18 20.80
C TRP A 178 7.12 -1.12 21.46
N THR A 179 7.86 -1.48 22.48
CA THR A 179 8.63 -0.53 23.30
C THR A 179 9.69 0.17 22.46
N GLU A 180 10.47 -0.59 21.70
CA GLU A 180 11.54 -0.06 20.90
C GLU A 180 11.03 0.71 19.68
N THR A 181 9.98 0.20 19.01
CA THR A 181 9.35 0.88 17.88
C THR A 181 8.79 2.24 18.28
N ARG A 182 8.14 2.34 19.44
CA ARG A 182 7.62 3.64 19.96
C ARG A 182 8.74 4.64 20.22
N ARG A 183 9.87 4.22 20.78
CA ARG A 183 11.05 5.08 20.98
C ARG A 183 11.60 5.63 19.67
N GLN A 184 11.48 4.87 18.60
CA GLN A 184 11.99 5.23 17.28
C GLN A 184 10.93 5.91 16.39
N ALA A 185 9.68 6.06 16.83
CA ALA A 185 8.56 6.54 16.00
C ALA A 185 8.84 7.89 15.31
N ALA A 186 9.40 8.86 16.04
CA ALA A 186 9.75 10.17 15.48
C ALA A 186 10.84 10.06 14.39
N ARG A 187 11.83 9.16 14.59
CA ARG A 187 12.89 8.91 13.60
C ARG A 187 12.33 8.22 12.35
N ILE A 188 11.41 7.26 12.53
CA ILE A 188 10.72 6.56 11.45
C ILE A 188 9.92 7.58 10.64
N LEU A 189 9.11 8.42 11.30
CA LEU A 189 8.30 9.45 10.65
C LEU A 189 9.16 10.40 9.80
N ARG A 190 10.25 10.92 10.38
CA ARG A 190 11.17 11.82 9.66
C ARG A 190 11.78 11.17 8.42
N ARG A 191 12.14 9.88 8.49
CA ARG A 191 12.67 9.12 7.34
C ARG A 191 11.62 8.90 6.26
N CYS A 192 10.36 8.68 6.66
CA CYS A 192 9.26 8.47 5.72
C CYS A 192 8.84 9.77 5.00
N CYS A 193 8.96 10.93 5.63
CA CYS A 193 8.59 12.20 5.01
C CYS A 193 9.67 12.76 4.04
N TRP A 194 10.97 12.49 4.31
CA TRP A 194 12.08 13.16 3.59
C TRP A 194 13.16 12.20 3.08
N GLY A 195 13.02 10.90 3.32
CA GLY A 195 14.06 9.90 3.02
C GLY A 195 13.85 9.14 1.71
N ALA A 196 14.73 8.16 1.48
CA ALA A 196 14.65 7.23 0.37
C ALA A 196 13.31 6.47 0.33
N SER A 197 12.66 6.28 1.48
CA SER A 197 11.36 5.65 1.63
C SER A 197 10.23 6.44 0.96
N PHE A 198 10.21 7.78 1.08
CA PHE A 198 9.25 8.64 0.40
C PHE A 198 9.38 8.52 -1.13
N TRP A 199 10.60 8.62 -1.63
CA TRP A 199 10.87 8.49 -3.07
C TRP A 199 10.54 7.11 -3.62
N SER A 200 10.74 6.05 -2.82
CA SER A 200 10.33 4.69 -3.19
C SER A 200 8.81 4.54 -3.24
N GLY A 201 8.09 5.17 -2.31
CA GLY A 201 6.63 5.23 -2.34
C GLY A 201 6.12 6.00 -3.55
N LEU A 202 6.69 7.17 -3.83
CA LEU A 202 6.35 7.97 -5.02
C LEU A 202 6.57 7.18 -6.32
N LEU A 203 7.69 6.48 -6.43
CA LEU A 203 7.98 5.63 -7.58
C LEU A 203 7.00 4.46 -7.68
N SER A 204 6.68 3.81 -6.55
CA SER A 204 5.72 2.72 -6.50
C SER A 204 4.34 3.16 -6.98
N VAL A 205 3.79 4.24 -6.42
CA VAL A 205 2.48 4.76 -6.79
C VAL A 205 2.52 5.35 -8.22
N GLY A 206 3.56 6.12 -8.54
CA GLY A 206 3.70 6.79 -9.84
C GLY A 206 3.87 5.83 -11.02
N VAL A 207 4.66 4.76 -10.87
CA VAL A 207 4.89 3.81 -11.97
C VAL A 207 3.89 2.66 -11.90
N PHE A 208 3.92 1.87 -10.83
CA PHE A 208 3.09 0.66 -10.75
C PHE A 208 1.60 1.01 -10.62
N GLY A 209 1.26 2.03 -9.80
CA GLY A 209 -0.11 2.47 -9.63
C GLY A 209 -0.70 3.08 -10.90
N SER A 210 0.05 3.93 -11.61
CA SER A 210 -0.42 4.54 -12.86
C SER A 210 -0.58 3.51 -13.97
N LEU A 211 0.35 2.54 -14.10
CA LEU A 211 0.22 1.45 -15.06
C LEU A 211 -0.97 0.54 -14.74
N ALA A 212 -1.17 0.20 -13.47
CA ALA A 212 -2.30 -0.59 -13.03
C ALA A 212 -3.63 0.12 -13.32
N TRP A 213 -3.70 1.41 -13.00
CA TRP A 213 -4.88 2.24 -13.28
C TRP A 213 -5.16 2.34 -14.78
N LEU A 214 -4.13 2.56 -15.60
CA LEU A 214 -4.26 2.61 -17.06
C LEU A 214 -4.77 1.29 -17.63
N LEU A 215 -4.25 0.15 -17.15
CA LEU A 215 -4.74 -1.18 -17.56
C LEU A 215 -6.19 -1.42 -17.12
N ALA A 216 -6.56 -0.99 -15.92
CA ALA A 216 -7.93 -1.16 -15.41
C ALA A 216 -8.95 -0.30 -16.17
N THR A 217 -8.54 0.93 -16.57
CA THR A 217 -9.44 1.89 -17.25
C THR A 217 -9.41 1.83 -18.76
N TRP A 218 -8.41 1.16 -19.35
CA TRP A 218 -8.31 1.03 -20.82
C TRP A 218 -9.44 0.14 -21.35
N HIS A 219 -10.27 0.70 -22.23
CA HIS A 219 -11.37 -0.01 -22.89
C HIS A 219 -11.04 -0.16 -24.38
N PRO A 220 -10.49 -1.31 -24.84
CA PRO A 220 -10.34 -1.57 -26.27
C PRO A 220 -11.73 -1.67 -26.92
N LYS A 221 -11.85 -1.17 -28.14
CA LYS A 221 -13.07 -1.33 -28.94
C LYS A 221 -13.15 -2.76 -29.46
N VAL A 222 -13.62 -3.69 -28.65
CA VAL A 222 -13.85 -5.08 -29.05
C VAL A 222 -15.35 -5.33 -29.12
N THR A 223 -15.80 -6.03 -30.13
CA THR A 223 -17.22 -6.17 -30.48
C THR A 223 -17.78 -7.60 -30.26
N VAL A 224 -16.97 -8.52 -29.69
CA VAL A 224 -17.37 -9.92 -29.51
C VAL A 224 -17.39 -10.27 -28.02
N GLY A 225 -18.58 -10.54 -27.46
CA GLY A 225 -18.85 -10.62 -26.02
C GLY A 225 -17.96 -11.60 -25.21
N SER A 226 -17.67 -12.80 -25.69
CA SER A 226 -16.81 -13.75 -24.95
C SER A 226 -15.35 -13.31 -24.88
N TRP A 227 -14.84 -12.62 -25.90
CA TRP A 227 -13.49 -12.09 -25.97
C TRP A 227 -13.31 -10.88 -25.05
N ASP A 228 -14.36 -10.07 -24.87
CA ASP A 228 -14.38 -8.95 -23.93
C ASP A 228 -14.17 -9.40 -22.50
N TYR A 229 -14.85 -10.48 -22.06
CA TYR A 229 -14.67 -11.04 -20.72
C TYR A 229 -13.23 -11.53 -20.50
N THR A 230 -12.64 -12.23 -21.47
CA THR A 230 -11.27 -12.71 -21.36
C THR A 230 -10.27 -11.56 -21.25
N GLN A 231 -10.42 -10.53 -22.09
CA GLN A 231 -9.57 -9.34 -22.03
C GLN A 231 -9.75 -8.57 -20.72
N MET A 232 -10.99 -8.42 -20.21
CA MET A 232 -11.25 -7.79 -18.94
C MET A 232 -10.54 -8.53 -17.80
N LEU A 233 -10.66 -9.85 -17.74
CA LEU A 233 -10.01 -10.68 -16.73
C LEU A 233 -8.48 -10.58 -16.80
N LEU A 234 -7.90 -10.63 -18.00
CA LEU A 234 -6.45 -10.49 -18.20
C LEU A 234 -5.95 -9.11 -17.75
N ARG A 235 -6.67 -8.04 -18.07
CA ARG A 235 -6.31 -6.68 -17.66
C ARG A 235 -6.41 -6.50 -16.15
N MET A 236 -7.50 -6.96 -15.56
CA MET A 236 -7.66 -6.89 -14.10
C MET A 236 -6.61 -7.72 -13.37
N GLY A 237 -6.29 -8.91 -13.89
CA GLY A 237 -5.20 -9.74 -13.38
C GLY A 237 -3.85 -9.06 -13.50
N ALA A 238 -3.54 -8.46 -14.65
CA ALA A 238 -2.30 -7.71 -14.85
C ALA A 238 -2.23 -6.46 -13.96
N ALA A 239 -3.32 -5.72 -13.82
CA ALA A 239 -3.40 -4.57 -12.91
C ALA A 239 -3.16 -4.98 -11.46
N LEU A 240 -3.74 -6.10 -11.02
CA LEU A 240 -3.53 -6.64 -9.67
C LEU A 240 -2.06 -7.03 -9.44
N VAL A 241 -1.43 -7.71 -10.43
CA VAL A 241 0.00 -8.06 -10.36
C VAL A 241 0.86 -6.79 -10.24
N LEU A 242 0.52 -5.73 -10.96
CA LEU A 242 1.24 -4.45 -10.85
C LEU A 242 1.06 -3.79 -9.49
N VAL A 243 -0.14 -3.77 -8.92
CA VAL A 243 -0.39 -3.25 -7.57
C VAL A 243 0.41 -4.01 -6.52
N VAL A 244 0.37 -5.35 -6.57
CA VAL A 244 1.13 -6.20 -5.65
C VAL A 244 2.64 -6.02 -5.83
N SER A 245 3.10 -5.88 -7.08
CA SER A 245 4.51 -5.60 -7.40
C SER A 245 4.96 -4.25 -6.83
N GLY A 246 4.15 -3.21 -7.00
CA GLY A 246 4.41 -1.88 -6.44
C GLY A 246 4.49 -1.93 -4.91
N TRP A 247 3.58 -2.65 -4.27
CA TRP A 247 3.57 -2.83 -2.83
C TRP A 247 4.80 -3.57 -2.31
N LEU A 248 5.18 -4.66 -2.97
CA LEU A 248 6.38 -5.44 -2.63
C LEU A 248 7.64 -4.61 -2.86
N PHE A 249 7.74 -3.89 -3.98
CA PHE A 249 8.84 -2.98 -4.26
C PHE A 249 8.99 -1.93 -3.16
N TRP A 250 7.89 -1.31 -2.75
CA TRP A 250 7.91 -0.31 -1.69
C TRP A 250 8.37 -0.92 -0.35
N SER A 251 7.81 -2.07 0.03
CA SER A 251 8.16 -2.78 1.27
C SER A 251 9.62 -3.20 1.31
N LEU A 252 10.18 -3.73 0.21
CA LEU A 252 11.60 -4.07 0.09
C LEU A 252 12.50 -2.84 0.20
N SER A 253 12.14 -1.76 -0.50
CA SER A 253 12.89 -0.50 -0.48
C SER A 253 12.89 0.13 0.90
N LEU A 254 11.76 0.10 1.60
CA LEU A 254 11.61 0.53 2.98
C LEU A 254 12.50 -0.30 3.90
N ALA A 255 12.38 -1.63 3.84
CA ALA A 255 13.15 -2.53 4.69
C ALA A 255 14.65 -2.32 4.52
N ARG A 256 15.13 -2.19 3.28
CA ARG A 256 16.56 -1.93 3.02
C ARG A 256 17.00 -0.57 3.55
N SER A 257 16.23 0.49 3.30
CA SER A 257 16.58 1.84 3.75
C SER A 257 16.61 1.99 5.28
N ILE A 258 15.84 1.17 5.97
CA ILE A 258 15.74 1.18 7.44
C ILE A 258 16.85 0.34 8.07
N PHE A 259 17.04 -0.89 7.58
CA PHE A 259 17.89 -1.88 8.26
C PHE A 259 19.31 -2.01 7.69
N GLN A 260 19.55 -1.48 6.47
CA GLN A 260 20.89 -1.46 5.83
C GLN A 260 21.17 -0.14 5.08
N PRO A 261 21.14 1.02 5.76
CA PRO A 261 21.23 2.33 5.08
C PRO A 261 22.58 2.56 4.35
N ASP A 262 23.67 1.90 4.76
CA ASP A 262 25.02 2.23 4.32
C ASP A 262 25.75 1.10 3.55
N LYS A 263 25.11 -0.05 3.32
CA LYS A 263 25.72 -1.12 2.54
C LYS A 263 25.50 -0.92 1.03
N PRO A 264 26.58 -0.81 0.22
CA PRO A 264 26.42 -0.91 -1.23
C PRO A 264 25.88 -2.28 -1.61
N PRO A 265 25.06 -2.40 -2.67
CA PRO A 265 24.60 -3.71 -3.12
C PRO A 265 25.80 -4.57 -3.53
N THR A 266 25.92 -5.75 -2.94
CA THR A 266 26.86 -6.76 -3.40
C THR A 266 26.48 -7.14 -4.84
N ALA A 267 27.42 -6.99 -5.75
CA ALA A 267 27.28 -7.26 -7.19
C ALA A 267 26.89 -8.73 -7.49
#